data_3d6b411405a900c8c0573daede5bab00
#
_entry.id   3d6b411405a900c8c0573daede5bab00
#
_cell.length_a   1.000
_cell.length_b   1.000
_cell.length_c   1.000
_cell.angle_alpha   90.00
_cell.angle_beta   90.00
_cell.angle_gamma   90.00
#
_symmetry.space_group_name_H-M   'P 1'
#
loop_
_entity.id
_entity.type
_entity.pdbx_description
1 polymer ?
#
loop_
_entity_poly.entity_id
_entity_poly.type
_entity_poly.pdbx_seq_one_letter_code
_entity_poly.pdbx_strand_id
1 'polypeptide(L)'
;MARVAELAPQPRLDAASLRPLSFAGRRELVVAPHAEAWSDPVEIALPRQADVAVQLHLLRGPAVASVHLGSRMRSWAVAGNRVDAAAWPEAVVEEGWWHLAAVDVRASPRAVLVATGDSITDGYGVPSGSYQRWTDALSRRLAAQGRDAVVVNTGIGGGRLLRDGLGPSLAARFERDVLARSGVTHAVVLIGVNDLGVSHRGRATTPESRAALLAELQAGFADLARRARARGVCLIGATLMPYAGSGYYAPGPENEADRQALNAWLREPGRFDALLDFDALLRDPARPARLRAEVDNDGLHPSLAGYRAMAAAFPLEVLERRCATAR
;
A
#
# COMPACT_ATOMS: atom_id res chain seq x y z
N MET A 1 -6.43 -17.36 15.02
CA MET A 1 -7.02 -16.61 13.90
C MET A 1 -8.50 -16.95 13.80
N ALA A 2 -9.34 -15.99 13.49
CA ALA A 2 -10.79 -16.19 13.34
C ALA A 2 -11.38 -15.23 12.33
N ARG A 3 -12.57 -15.56 11.82
CA ARG A 3 -13.39 -14.58 11.07
C ARG A 3 -13.97 -13.54 12.01
N VAL A 4 -14.07 -12.29 11.54
CA VAL A 4 -14.72 -11.21 12.29
C VAL A 4 -16.23 -11.26 12.02
N ALA A 5 -17.02 -11.30 13.08
CA ALA A 5 -18.46 -11.23 12.99
C ALA A 5 -18.97 -9.77 13.05
N GLU A 6 -18.29 -8.92 13.85
CA GLU A 6 -18.63 -7.51 14.02
C GLU A 6 -17.37 -6.72 14.42
N LEU A 7 -17.20 -5.51 13.83
CA LEU A 7 -16.00 -4.67 14.06
C LEU A 7 -16.22 -3.51 15.05
N ALA A 8 -17.45 -3.05 15.25
CA ALA A 8 -17.71 -1.84 16.00
C ALA A 8 -18.71 -2.05 17.16
N PRO A 9 -18.52 -1.38 18.30
CA PRO A 9 -17.32 -0.64 18.70
C PRO A 9 -16.17 -1.55 19.13
N GLN A 10 -16.44 -2.83 19.40
CA GLN A 10 -15.50 -3.86 19.82
C GLN A 10 -15.60 -5.07 18.90
N PRO A 11 -14.48 -5.81 18.69
CA PRO A 11 -14.51 -6.94 17.76
C PRO A 11 -15.30 -8.10 18.40
N ARG A 12 -16.22 -8.63 17.61
CA ARG A 12 -16.83 -9.92 17.86
C ARG A 12 -16.37 -10.89 16.79
N LEU A 13 -15.80 -11.98 17.22
CA LEU A 13 -15.31 -13.02 16.34
C LEU A 13 -16.37 -14.12 16.21
N ASP A 14 -16.41 -14.77 15.05
CA ASP A 14 -17.14 -15.99 14.89
C ASP A 14 -16.43 -17.11 15.67
N ALA A 15 -16.95 -17.46 16.84
CA ALA A 15 -16.35 -18.42 17.74
C ALA A 15 -16.14 -19.80 17.07
N ALA A 16 -17.03 -20.21 16.16
CA ALA A 16 -16.89 -21.45 15.41
C ALA A 16 -15.71 -21.44 14.42
N SER A 17 -15.24 -20.25 14.05
CA SER A 17 -14.09 -20.06 13.16
C SER A 17 -12.76 -19.91 13.88
N LEU A 18 -12.72 -19.85 15.21
CA LEU A 18 -11.48 -19.76 15.97
C LEU A 18 -10.56 -20.94 15.66
N ARG A 19 -9.34 -20.63 15.28
CA ARG A 19 -8.29 -21.62 14.99
C ARG A 19 -7.00 -21.19 15.67
N PRO A 20 -6.39 -22.07 16.49
CA PRO A 20 -5.06 -21.80 17.02
C PRO A 20 -4.04 -21.76 15.90
N LEU A 21 -3.08 -20.86 16.02
CA LEU A 21 -1.90 -20.84 15.18
C LEU A 21 -0.76 -21.54 15.90
N SER A 22 0.11 -22.21 15.13
CA SER A 22 1.34 -22.80 15.62
C SER A 22 2.52 -22.44 14.71
N PHE A 23 3.72 -22.69 15.19
CA PHE A 23 4.98 -22.43 14.52
C PHE A 23 5.87 -23.67 14.70
N ALA A 24 5.98 -24.50 13.66
CA ALA A 24 6.57 -25.85 13.73
C ALA A 24 5.95 -26.68 14.86
N GLY A 25 4.62 -26.65 14.98
CA GLY A 25 3.83 -27.36 15.98
C GLY A 25 3.79 -26.72 17.37
N ARG A 26 4.53 -25.64 17.63
CA ARG A 26 4.55 -24.94 18.93
C ARG A 26 3.62 -23.75 18.93
N ARG A 27 2.94 -23.47 20.03
CA ARG A 27 2.04 -22.31 20.19
C ARG A 27 2.75 -21.02 20.58
N GLU A 28 4.02 -21.08 20.86
CA GLU A 28 4.87 -19.94 21.24
C GLU A 28 6.10 -19.87 20.36
N LEU A 29 6.54 -18.67 20.09
CA LEU A 29 7.70 -18.37 19.26
C LEU A 29 8.43 -17.14 19.80
N VAL A 30 9.75 -17.17 19.74
CA VAL A 30 10.59 -15.98 19.90
C VAL A 30 11.02 -15.51 18.52
N VAL A 31 10.57 -14.31 18.14
CA VAL A 31 10.99 -13.67 16.90
C VAL A 31 12.17 -12.74 17.20
N ALA A 32 13.31 -12.98 16.54
CA ALA A 32 14.49 -12.15 16.68
C ALA A 32 14.26 -10.74 16.07
N PRO A 33 15.02 -9.72 16.48
CA PRO A 33 14.98 -8.41 15.83
C PRO A 33 15.20 -8.54 14.32
N HIS A 34 14.41 -7.80 13.54
CA HIS A 34 14.44 -7.80 12.07
C HIS A 34 14.09 -9.13 11.38
N ALA A 35 13.59 -10.12 12.13
CA ALA A 35 13.14 -11.38 11.58
C ALA A 35 11.61 -11.39 11.39
N GLU A 36 11.17 -12.22 10.44
CA GLU A 36 9.76 -12.59 10.23
C GLU A 36 9.59 -14.08 10.54
N ALA A 37 8.40 -14.46 10.97
CA ALA A 37 8.04 -15.85 11.18
C ALA A 37 6.66 -16.13 10.59
N TRP A 38 6.53 -17.26 9.92
CA TRP A 38 5.27 -17.74 9.38
C TRP A 38 4.69 -18.82 10.29
N SER A 39 3.39 -18.72 10.54
CA SER A 39 2.68 -19.81 11.22
C SER A 39 2.56 -21.04 10.32
N ASP A 40 2.35 -22.19 10.93
CA ASP A 40 1.88 -23.35 10.22
C ASP A 40 0.53 -23.03 9.55
N PRO A 41 0.20 -23.69 8.41
CA PRO A 41 -1.10 -23.52 7.77
C PRO A 41 -2.24 -23.94 8.71
N VAL A 42 -3.35 -23.20 8.64
CA VAL A 42 -4.54 -23.51 9.40
C VAL A 42 -5.77 -23.56 8.50
N GLU A 43 -6.61 -24.59 8.67
CA GLU A 43 -7.84 -24.73 7.91
C GLU A 43 -8.94 -23.84 8.49
N ILE A 44 -9.34 -22.83 7.71
CA ILE A 44 -10.43 -21.92 8.03
C ILE A 44 -11.19 -21.58 6.75
N ALA A 45 -12.52 -21.71 6.78
CA ALA A 45 -13.35 -21.29 5.66
C ALA A 45 -13.46 -19.77 5.63
N LEU A 46 -12.90 -19.15 4.58
CA LEU A 46 -12.93 -17.71 4.36
C LEU A 46 -13.77 -17.39 3.13
N PRO A 47 -14.98 -16.83 3.30
CA PRO A 47 -15.71 -16.23 2.18
C PRO A 47 -14.89 -15.11 1.51
N ARG A 48 -15.19 -14.83 0.25
CA ARG A 48 -14.56 -13.68 -0.43
C ARG A 48 -14.83 -12.40 0.37
N GLN A 49 -13.81 -11.56 0.51
CA GLN A 49 -13.87 -10.29 1.25
C GLN A 49 -14.26 -10.43 2.74
N ALA A 50 -14.03 -11.59 3.33
CA ALA A 50 -14.21 -11.74 4.76
C ALA A 50 -13.10 -11.02 5.54
N ASP A 51 -13.47 -10.40 6.63
CA ASP A 51 -12.51 -9.87 7.59
C ASP A 51 -11.93 -11.01 8.44
N VAL A 52 -10.62 -10.93 8.66
CA VAL A 52 -9.88 -11.90 9.47
C VAL A 52 -9.17 -11.17 10.60
N ALA A 53 -9.36 -11.64 11.82
CA ALA A 53 -8.61 -11.19 12.98
C ALA A 53 -7.47 -12.16 13.29
N VAL A 54 -6.30 -11.62 13.57
CA VAL A 54 -5.16 -12.36 14.13
C VAL A 54 -4.98 -11.91 15.57
N GLN A 55 -5.09 -12.85 16.50
CA GLN A 55 -4.93 -12.61 17.93
C GLN A 55 -3.50 -12.99 18.34
N LEU A 56 -2.81 -12.07 19.02
CA LEU A 56 -1.45 -12.27 19.49
C LEU A 56 -1.40 -11.98 20.99
N HIS A 57 -0.73 -12.84 21.76
CA HIS A 57 -0.35 -12.55 23.13
C HIS A 57 1.16 -12.35 23.22
N LEU A 58 1.58 -11.20 23.71
CA LEU A 58 2.98 -10.83 23.84
C LEU A 58 3.42 -11.06 25.29
N LEU A 59 4.17 -12.12 25.54
CA LEU A 59 4.78 -12.38 26.86
C LEU A 59 5.84 -11.34 27.22
N ARG A 60 6.60 -10.90 26.22
CA ARG A 60 7.58 -9.80 26.30
C ARG A 60 7.45 -8.97 25.04
N GLY A 61 7.07 -7.72 25.19
CA GLY A 61 7.07 -6.76 24.09
C GLY A 61 8.49 -6.29 23.77
N PRO A 62 8.78 -5.96 22.50
CA PRO A 62 10.04 -5.31 22.12
C PRO A 62 10.07 -3.88 22.64
N ALA A 63 11.27 -3.32 22.83
CA ALA A 63 11.45 -1.90 23.15
C ALA A 63 10.93 -0.99 22.02
N VAL A 64 11.01 -1.46 20.77
CA VAL A 64 10.47 -0.81 19.58
C VAL A 64 9.62 -1.83 18.81
N ALA A 65 8.35 -1.53 18.64
CA ALA A 65 7.42 -2.41 17.94
C ALA A 65 7.44 -2.14 16.43
N SER A 66 7.31 -3.20 15.63
CA SER A 66 6.94 -3.06 14.21
C SER A 66 5.45 -2.71 14.14
N VAL A 67 5.16 -1.55 13.53
CA VAL A 67 3.80 -1.03 13.42
C VAL A 67 3.57 -0.37 12.06
N HIS A 68 2.36 -0.51 11.53
CA HIS A 68 1.89 0.23 10.37
C HIS A 68 0.70 1.11 10.77
N LEU A 69 0.98 2.31 11.28
CA LEU A 69 -0.05 3.25 11.76
C LEU A 69 -0.96 3.73 10.62
N GLY A 70 -0.41 3.88 9.41
CA GLY A 70 -1.15 4.30 8.22
C GLY A 70 -2.07 3.25 7.62
N SER A 71 -2.15 2.04 8.16
CA SER A 71 -2.94 0.93 7.59
C SER A 71 -4.44 1.20 7.48
N ARG A 72 -4.95 2.28 8.11
CA ARG A 72 -6.38 2.64 8.18
C ARG A 72 -7.26 1.51 8.68
N MET A 73 -6.71 0.72 9.59
CA MET A 73 -7.39 -0.39 10.25
C MET A 73 -7.31 -0.18 11.77
N ARG A 74 -8.24 -0.80 12.45
CA ARG A 74 -8.26 -0.84 13.91
C ARG A 74 -7.63 -2.13 14.40
N SER A 75 -6.89 -2.02 15.48
CA SER A 75 -6.47 -3.11 16.35
C SER A 75 -7.08 -2.93 17.73
N TRP A 76 -7.09 -3.96 18.51
CA TRP A 76 -7.64 -3.93 19.86
C TRP A 76 -6.63 -4.56 20.82
N ALA A 77 -6.35 -3.85 21.88
CA ALA A 77 -5.45 -4.31 22.93
C ALA A 77 -6.21 -4.57 24.24
N VAL A 78 -5.90 -5.65 24.91
CA VAL A 78 -6.48 -6.02 26.20
C VAL A 78 -5.40 -6.65 27.10
N ALA A 79 -5.48 -6.42 28.39
CA ALA A 79 -4.54 -6.98 29.34
C ALA A 79 -4.71 -8.51 29.48
N GLY A 80 -3.59 -9.20 29.67
CA GLY A 80 -3.53 -10.64 29.88
C GLY A 80 -3.71 -11.46 28.59
N ASN A 81 -3.67 -12.78 28.73
CA ASN A 81 -3.84 -13.69 27.60
C ASN A 81 -5.32 -13.90 27.28
N ARG A 82 -5.73 -13.48 26.08
CA ARG A 82 -7.10 -13.57 25.57
C ARG A 82 -7.17 -14.19 24.17
N VAL A 83 -6.13 -14.91 23.74
CA VAL A 83 -6.03 -15.43 22.36
C VAL A 83 -7.11 -16.44 21.97
N ASP A 84 -7.81 -17.03 22.94
CA ASP A 84 -8.90 -17.99 22.67
C ASP A 84 -10.29 -17.35 22.92
N ALA A 85 -10.37 -16.05 23.23
CA ALA A 85 -11.64 -15.36 23.47
C ALA A 85 -12.25 -14.85 22.15
N ALA A 86 -13.56 -15.04 21.98
CA ALA A 86 -14.31 -14.56 20.84
C ALA A 86 -14.77 -13.09 20.96
N ALA A 87 -14.66 -12.49 22.15
CA ALA A 87 -15.00 -11.11 22.40
C ALA A 87 -14.09 -10.50 23.47
N TRP A 88 -13.82 -9.20 23.34
CA TRP A 88 -12.95 -8.45 24.25
C TRP A 88 -13.65 -7.15 24.68
N PRO A 89 -14.57 -7.25 25.65
CA PRO A 89 -15.40 -6.10 26.04
C PRO A 89 -14.62 -4.93 26.65
N GLU A 90 -13.44 -5.18 27.19
CA GLU A 90 -12.56 -4.18 27.83
C GLU A 90 -11.40 -3.74 26.94
N ALA A 91 -11.44 -4.10 25.63
CA ALA A 91 -10.34 -3.78 24.74
C ALA A 91 -10.24 -2.29 24.45
N VAL A 92 -9.03 -1.76 24.48
CA VAL A 92 -8.69 -0.43 23.99
C VAL A 92 -8.50 -0.48 22.48
N VAL A 93 -9.08 0.48 21.78
CA VAL A 93 -8.92 0.60 20.33
C VAL A 93 -7.58 1.29 20.03
N GLU A 94 -6.80 0.68 19.17
CA GLU A 94 -5.54 1.19 18.66
C GLU A 94 -5.63 1.35 17.14
N GLU A 95 -5.07 2.40 16.59
CA GLU A 95 -4.96 2.58 15.15
C GLU A 95 -3.72 1.86 14.62
N GLY A 96 -3.89 1.19 13.49
CA GLY A 96 -2.78 0.53 12.80
C GLY A 96 -2.71 -0.98 13.02
N TRP A 97 -1.76 -1.60 12.33
CA TRP A 97 -1.39 -3.00 12.53
C TRP A 97 -0.12 -3.12 13.34
N TRP A 98 -0.14 -4.06 14.27
CA TRP A 98 0.95 -4.32 15.20
C TRP A 98 1.48 -5.73 14.97
N HIS A 99 2.79 -5.87 14.72
CA HIS A 99 3.49 -7.16 14.58
C HIS A 99 2.98 -8.08 13.46
N LEU A 100 2.00 -7.67 12.66
CA LEU A 100 1.44 -8.47 11.57
C LEU A 100 2.03 -7.99 10.24
N ALA A 101 2.71 -8.89 9.52
CA ALA A 101 3.30 -8.58 8.22
C ALA A 101 2.36 -8.93 7.06
N ALA A 102 1.72 -10.10 7.09
CA ALA A 102 0.82 -10.56 6.05
C ALA A 102 -0.11 -11.67 6.54
N VAL A 103 -1.20 -11.89 5.81
CA VAL A 103 -2.03 -13.10 5.88
C VAL A 103 -2.12 -13.67 4.47
N ASP A 104 -1.55 -14.85 4.30
CA ASP A 104 -1.63 -15.60 3.04
C ASP A 104 -2.75 -16.63 3.10
N VAL A 105 -3.42 -16.82 1.99
CA VAL A 105 -4.47 -17.83 1.84
C VAL A 105 -4.11 -18.81 0.73
N ARG A 106 -4.44 -20.09 0.92
CA ARG A 106 -4.27 -21.11 -0.12
C ARG A 106 -5.28 -20.84 -1.24
N ALA A 107 -4.82 -20.23 -2.30
CA ALA A 107 -5.61 -19.93 -3.50
C ALA A 107 -4.67 -19.90 -4.71
N SER A 108 -5.24 -20.05 -5.90
CA SER A 108 -4.50 -19.90 -7.16
C SER A 108 -5.20 -18.89 -8.04
N PRO A 109 -5.23 -17.60 -7.65
CA PRO A 109 -5.88 -16.58 -8.45
C PRO A 109 -5.14 -16.39 -9.77
N ARG A 110 -5.87 -15.97 -10.80
CA ARG A 110 -5.29 -15.67 -12.11
C ARG A 110 -4.29 -14.52 -12.04
N ALA A 111 -4.53 -13.55 -11.16
CA ALA A 111 -3.62 -12.43 -10.93
C ALA A 111 -3.53 -12.07 -9.45
N VAL A 112 -2.32 -11.75 -8.99
CA VAL A 112 -2.06 -11.08 -7.73
C VAL A 112 -1.41 -9.74 -8.05
N LEU A 113 -2.13 -8.65 -7.78
CA LEU A 113 -1.69 -7.28 -7.98
C LEU A 113 -1.21 -6.70 -6.65
N VAL A 114 0.05 -6.34 -6.57
CA VAL A 114 0.59 -5.60 -5.43
C VAL A 114 0.61 -4.11 -5.75
N ALA A 115 -0.19 -3.31 -5.03
CA ALA A 115 -0.16 -1.87 -5.12
C ALA A 115 0.80 -1.32 -4.06
N THR A 116 1.88 -0.70 -4.51
CA THR A 116 2.92 -0.13 -3.63
C THR A 116 3.07 1.37 -3.86
N GLY A 117 3.47 2.09 -2.83
CA GLY A 117 3.60 3.54 -2.91
C GLY A 117 3.70 4.20 -1.55
N ASP A 118 3.23 5.42 -1.49
CA ASP A 118 3.22 6.28 -0.31
C ASP A 118 1.82 6.36 0.36
N SER A 119 1.55 7.48 1.06
CA SER A 119 0.29 7.76 1.74
C SER A 119 -0.95 7.68 0.85
N ILE A 120 -0.80 7.94 -0.46
CA ILE A 120 -1.91 7.88 -1.41
C ILE A 120 -2.34 6.42 -1.62
N THR A 121 -1.39 5.51 -1.74
CA THR A 121 -1.69 4.07 -1.83
C THR A 121 -2.08 3.50 -0.47
N ASP A 122 -1.44 3.93 0.61
CA ASP A 122 -1.78 3.59 1.99
C ASP A 122 -3.20 4.03 2.38
N GLY A 123 -3.71 5.10 1.77
CA GLY A 123 -5.09 5.58 1.91
C GLY A 123 -5.25 6.72 2.91
N TYR A 124 -4.36 7.70 2.88
CA TYR A 124 -4.48 8.89 3.73
C TYR A 124 -5.86 9.56 3.57
N GLY A 125 -6.48 9.96 4.68
CA GLY A 125 -7.82 10.55 4.69
C GLY A 125 -8.98 9.55 4.64
N VAL A 126 -8.70 8.26 4.47
CA VAL A 126 -9.72 7.21 4.56
C VAL A 126 -10.04 6.94 6.04
N PRO A 127 -11.31 6.95 6.47
CA PRO A 127 -11.69 6.57 7.83
C PRO A 127 -11.28 5.13 8.14
N SER A 128 -10.72 4.91 9.34
CA SER A 128 -10.27 3.59 9.77
C SER A 128 -11.38 2.55 9.74
N GLY A 129 -11.09 1.38 9.18
CA GLY A 129 -12.03 0.27 9.06
C GLY A 129 -13.10 0.45 7.97
N SER A 130 -13.05 1.53 7.16
CA SER A 130 -14.08 1.79 6.14
C SER A 130 -13.81 1.12 4.79
N TYR A 131 -12.59 0.61 4.55
CA TYR A 131 -12.20 -0.04 3.28
C TYR A 131 -12.48 0.84 2.05
N GLN A 132 -12.11 2.12 2.09
CA GLN A 132 -12.36 3.07 1.01
C GLN A 132 -11.09 3.57 0.30
N ARG A 133 -9.97 2.87 0.44
CA ARG A 133 -8.77 3.12 -0.37
C ARG A 133 -9.06 2.84 -1.85
N TRP A 134 -8.28 3.39 -2.75
CA TRP A 134 -8.41 3.04 -4.16
C TRP A 134 -8.19 1.55 -4.41
N THR A 135 -7.33 0.90 -3.63
CA THR A 135 -7.07 -0.55 -3.69
C THR A 135 -8.26 -1.37 -3.23
N ASP A 136 -8.98 -0.93 -2.18
CA ASP A 136 -10.20 -1.58 -1.70
C ASP A 136 -11.34 -1.44 -2.72
N ALA A 137 -11.47 -0.25 -3.32
CA ALA A 137 -12.45 0.00 -4.37
C ALA A 137 -12.16 -0.85 -5.63
N LEU A 138 -10.88 -0.99 -6.00
CA LEU A 138 -10.47 -1.86 -7.09
C LEU A 138 -10.77 -3.33 -6.78
N SER A 139 -10.49 -3.80 -5.57
CA SER A 139 -10.80 -5.17 -5.13
C SER A 139 -12.29 -5.48 -5.25
N ARG A 140 -13.15 -4.55 -4.79
CA ARG A 140 -14.62 -4.69 -4.96
C ARG A 140 -15.05 -4.70 -6.42
N ARG A 141 -14.46 -3.83 -7.26
CA ARG A 141 -14.75 -3.79 -8.70
C ARG A 141 -14.38 -5.10 -9.40
N LEU A 142 -13.21 -5.67 -9.07
CA LEU A 142 -12.78 -6.97 -9.58
C LEU A 142 -13.75 -8.08 -9.17
N ALA A 143 -14.15 -8.12 -7.89
CA ALA A 143 -15.10 -9.09 -7.38
C ALA A 143 -16.49 -8.96 -8.05
N ALA A 144 -17.00 -7.73 -8.21
CA ALA A 144 -18.28 -7.45 -8.85
C ALA A 144 -18.30 -7.87 -10.34
N GLN A 145 -17.14 -7.85 -11.01
CA GLN A 145 -16.99 -8.30 -12.39
C GLN A 145 -16.58 -9.78 -12.52
N GLY A 146 -16.61 -10.54 -11.42
CA GLY A 146 -16.24 -11.96 -11.44
C GLY A 146 -14.77 -12.22 -11.81
N ARG A 147 -13.88 -11.21 -11.69
CA ARG A 147 -12.46 -11.37 -12.00
C ARG A 147 -11.75 -12.15 -10.90
N ASP A 148 -10.98 -13.13 -11.30
CA ASP A 148 -10.18 -13.95 -10.40
C ASP A 148 -8.81 -13.27 -10.15
N ALA A 149 -8.86 -12.22 -9.33
CA ALA A 149 -7.69 -11.42 -8.99
C ALA A 149 -7.73 -10.97 -7.53
N VAL A 150 -6.55 -10.81 -6.94
CA VAL A 150 -6.34 -10.31 -5.58
C VAL A 150 -5.57 -9.00 -5.65
N VAL A 151 -5.93 -8.03 -4.80
CA VAL A 151 -5.22 -6.77 -4.64
C VAL A 151 -4.59 -6.74 -3.24
N VAL A 152 -3.27 -6.58 -3.19
CA VAL A 152 -2.49 -6.43 -1.97
C VAL A 152 -1.98 -4.99 -1.90
N ASN A 153 -2.18 -4.32 -0.78
CA ASN A 153 -1.71 -2.96 -0.56
C ASN A 153 -0.45 -2.98 0.32
N THR A 154 0.65 -2.44 -0.20
CA THR A 154 1.92 -2.27 0.52
C THR A 154 2.38 -0.80 0.52
N GLY A 155 1.43 0.14 0.44
CA GLY A 155 1.68 1.57 0.63
C GLY A 155 2.16 1.88 2.05
N ILE A 156 3.03 2.88 2.20
CA ILE A 156 3.51 3.38 3.49
C ILE A 156 3.45 4.90 3.47
N GLY A 157 2.70 5.49 4.42
CA GLY A 157 2.58 6.94 4.55
C GLY A 157 3.94 7.64 4.62
N GLY A 158 4.12 8.71 3.85
CA GLY A 158 5.39 9.44 3.75
C GLY A 158 6.51 8.69 3.03
N GLY A 159 6.21 7.52 2.43
CA GLY A 159 7.17 6.70 1.70
C GLY A 159 7.83 7.45 0.55
N ARG A 160 9.14 7.24 0.37
CA ARG A 160 9.94 7.79 -0.74
C ARG A 160 10.50 6.67 -1.59
N LEU A 161 10.82 6.98 -2.84
CA LEU A 161 11.44 6.01 -3.72
C LEU A 161 12.89 5.73 -3.32
N LEU A 162 13.66 6.79 -3.05
CA LEU A 162 15.13 6.73 -2.99
C LEU A 162 15.69 6.62 -1.58
N ARG A 163 15.04 7.23 -0.59
CA ARG A 163 15.61 7.41 0.75
C ARG A 163 14.61 7.02 1.83
N ASP A 164 15.10 6.50 2.93
CA ASP A 164 14.31 6.24 4.11
C ASP A 164 13.69 7.53 4.67
N GLY A 165 12.54 7.41 5.31
CA GLY A 165 11.81 8.51 5.92
C GLY A 165 10.97 8.00 7.08
N LEU A 166 9.64 8.08 6.97
CA LEU A 166 8.73 7.47 7.96
C LEU A 166 8.74 5.93 7.90
N GLY A 167 9.37 5.38 6.87
CA GLY A 167 9.66 3.96 6.70
C GLY A 167 10.80 3.79 5.72
N PRO A 168 11.21 2.53 5.43
CA PRO A 168 12.23 2.23 4.43
C PRO A 168 11.83 2.74 3.04
N SER A 169 12.82 3.16 2.25
CA SER A 169 12.61 3.56 0.86
C SER A 169 12.00 2.43 0.04
N LEU A 170 11.21 2.77 -0.99
CA LEU A 170 10.62 1.75 -1.84
C LEU A 170 11.70 0.92 -2.54
N ALA A 171 12.80 1.53 -2.96
CA ALA A 171 13.93 0.82 -3.56
C ALA A 171 14.50 -0.27 -2.63
N ALA A 172 14.61 0.01 -1.33
CA ALA A 172 15.10 -0.95 -0.34
C ALA A 172 14.09 -2.07 -0.04
N ARG A 173 12.79 -1.74 0.08
CA ARG A 173 11.74 -2.69 0.46
C ARG A 173 11.06 -3.42 -0.72
N PHE A 174 11.40 -3.07 -1.97
CA PHE A 174 10.68 -3.57 -3.16
C PHE A 174 10.73 -5.10 -3.29
N GLU A 175 11.87 -5.71 -2.97
CA GLU A 175 11.97 -7.18 -2.96
C GLU A 175 11.01 -7.79 -1.94
N ARG A 176 11.08 -7.35 -0.69
CA ARG A 176 10.26 -7.89 0.41
C ARG A 176 8.78 -7.61 0.22
N ASP A 177 8.43 -6.36 -0.12
CA ASP A 177 7.03 -5.89 -0.06
C ASP A 177 6.28 -6.11 -1.38
N VAL A 178 6.99 -6.37 -2.48
CA VAL A 178 6.40 -6.55 -3.80
C VAL A 178 6.77 -7.90 -4.40
N LEU A 179 8.06 -8.13 -4.68
CA LEU A 179 8.48 -9.27 -5.47
C LEU A 179 8.43 -10.61 -4.73
N ALA A 180 8.52 -10.59 -3.41
CA ALA A 180 8.40 -11.78 -2.56
C ALA A 180 6.97 -12.04 -2.07
N ARG A 181 5.97 -11.24 -2.48
CA ARG A 181 4.57 -11.54 -2.13
C ARG A 181 4.09 -12.79 -2.86
N SER A 182 3.38 -13.64 -2.11
CA SER A 182 2.91 -14.94 -2.59
C SER A 182 2.09 -14.80 -3.88
N GLY A 183 2.55 -15.45 -4.94
CA GLY A 183 1.85 -15.48 -6.23
C GLY A 183 1.80 -14.16 -7.00
N VAL A 184 2.62 -13.15 -6.65
CA VAL A 184 2.63 -11.85 -7.36
C VAL A 184 2.83 -12.03 -8.86
N THR A 185 1.98 -11.36 -9.63
CA THR A 185 2.03 -11.33 -11.10
C THR A 185 2.14 -9.92 -11.66
N HIS A 186 1.60 -8.95 -10.91
CA HIS A 186 1.55 -7.54 -11.30
C HIS A 186 1.87 -6.65 -10.10
N ALA A 187 2.48 -5.50 -10.37
CA ALA A 187 2.67 -4.47 -9.36
C ALA A 187 2.32 -3.09 -9.91
N VAL A 188 1.66 -2.25 -9.10
CA VAL A 188 1.51 -0.81 -9.37
C VAL A 188 2.48 -0.06 -8.49
N VAL A 189 3.20 0.91 -9.08
CA VAL A 189 4.09 1.82 -8.36
C VAL A 189 3.58 3.25 -8.50
N LEU A 190 3.11 3.83 -7.38
CA LEU A 190 2.73 5.22 -7.25
C LEU A 190 3.56 5.85 -6.12
N ILE A 191 4.67 6.48 -6.45
CA ILE A 191 5.67 6.99 -5.50
C ILE A 191 6.43 8.17 -6.11
N GLY A 192 7.05 9.01 -5.28
CA GLY A 192 7.96 10.07 -5.73
C GLY A 192 7.51 11.46 -5.32
N VAL A 193 6.24 11.69 -4.99
CA VAL A 193 5.75 12.99 -4.52
C VAL A 193 6.47 13.44 -3.25
N ASN A 194 6.78 12.49 -2.34
CA ASN A 194 7.51 12.80 -1.11
C ASN A 194 9.01 13.03 -1.35
N ASP A 195 9.60 12.40 -2.37
CA ASP A 195 10.98 12.70 -2.78
C ASP A 195 11.09 14.14 -3.27
N LEU A 196 10.16 14.56 -4.15
CA LEU A 196 10.08 15.95 -4.62
C LEU A 196 9.75 16.91 -3.48
N GLY A 197 8.71 16.64 -2.69
CA GLY A 197 8.21 17.50 -1.64
C GLY A 197 9.24 17.77 -0.53
N VAL A 198 9.93 16.74 -0.06
CA VAL A 198 10.95 16.88 1.00
C VAL A 198 12.19 17.60 0.49
N SER A 199 12.53 17.49 -0.80
CA SER A 199 13.75 18.09 -1.36
C SER A 199 13.78 19.62 -1.26
N HIS A 200 12.61 20.25 -1.36
CA HIS A 200 12.48 21.71 -1.35
C HIS A 200 11.82 22.27 -0.08
N ARG A 201 11.24 21.44 0.76
CA ARG A 201 10.54 21.89 1.97
C ARG A 201 11.49 22.61 2.93
N GLY A 202 11.29 23.93 3.07
CA GLY A 202 12.13 24.77 3.94
C GLY A 202 13.58 24.93 3.46
N ARG A 203 13.87 24.66 2.19
CA ARG A 203 15.22 24.77 1.59
C ARG A 203 15.14 25.47 0.24
N ALA A 204 16.17 26.27 -0.05
CA ALA A 204 16.40 26.72 -1.41
C ALA A 204 16.98 25.55 -2.23
N THR A 205 16.47 25.36 -3.43
CA THR A 205 17.02 24.38 -4.40
C THR A 205 17.66 25.12 -5.57
N THR A 206 18.70 24.52 -6.15
CA THR A 206 19.31 25.02 -7.38
C THR A 206 18.84 24.19 -8.58
N PRO A 207 18.90 24.73 -9.82
CA PRO A 207 18.58 23.95 -11.01
C PRO A 207 19.36 22.63 -11.08
N GLU A 208 20.63 22.61 -10.68
CA GLU A 208 21.50 21.45 -10.69
C GLU A 208 21.02 20.38 -9.69
N SER A 209 20.68 20.79 -8.46
CA SER A 209 20.16 19.87 -7.42
C SER A 209 18.83 19.25 -7.81
N ARG A 210 17.96 20.00 -8.48
CA ARG A 210 16.67 19.54 -8.98
C ARG A 210 16.85 18.54 -10.15
N ALA A 211 17.73 18.88 -11.10
CA ALA A 211 18.08 17.98 -12.21
C ALA A 211 18.68 16.66 -11.71
N ALA A 212 19.59 16.73 -10.72
CA ALA A 212 20.16 15.55 -10.09
C ALA A 212 19.09 14.66 -9.43
N LEU A 213 18.16 15.24 -8.66
CA LEU A 213 17.03 14.50 -8.06
C LEU A 213 16.15 13.83 -9.11
N LEU A 214 15.81 14.53 -10.20
CA LEU A 214 15.02 13.95 -11.29
C LEU A 214 15.74 12.76 -11.92
N ALA A 215 17.03 12.88 -12.18
CA ALA A 215 17.85 11.78 -12.72
C ALA A 215 17.89 10.58 -11.75
N GLU A 216 18.05 10.82 -10.44
CA GLU A 216 18.02 9.76 -9.42
C GLU A 216 16.64 9.06 -9.38
N LEU A 217 15.53 9.82 -9.46
CA LEU A 217 14.18 9.26 -9.49
C LEU A 217 13.95 8.40 -10.73
N GLN A 218 14.35 8.89 -11.91
CA GLN A 218 14.26 8.15 -13.16
C GLN A 218 15.06 6.83 -13.11
N ALA A 219 16.29 6.90 -12.58
CA ALA A 219 17.11 5.71 -12.39
C ALA A 219 16.48 4.72 -11.39
N GLY A 220 15.89 5.23 -10.29
CA GLY A 220 15.19 4.41 -9.31
C GLY A 220 13.98 3.69 -9.91
N PHE A 221 13.14 4.37 -10.67
CA PHE A 221 12.02 3.73 -11.39
C PHE A 221 12.51 2.70 -12.42
N ALA A 222 13.56 3.00 -13.16
CA ALA A 222 14.15 2.07 -14.13
C ALA A 222 14.69 0.81 -13.43
N ASP A 223 15.29 0.95 -12.24
CA ASP A 223 15.75 -0.20 -11.44
C ASP A 223 14.57 -1.06 -10.96
N LEU A 224 13.49 -0.46 -10.46
CA LEU A 224 12.28 -1.21 -10.09
C LEU A 224 11.71 -1.99 -11.28
N ALA A 225 11.65 -1.36 -12.47
CA ALA A 225 11.16 -2.01 -13.68
C ALA A 225 12.06 -3.19 -14.10
N ARG A 226 13.37 -3.01 -14.04
CA ARG A 226 14.36 -4.08 -14.31
C ARG A 226 14.20 -5.26 -13.34
N ARG A 227 14.06 -4.98 -12.03
CA ARG A 227 13.88 -6.00 -10.98
C ARG A 227 12.56 -6.76 -11.14
N ALA A 228 11.46 -6.06 -11.44
CA ALA A 228 10.17 -6.67 -11.70
C ALA A 228 10.22 -7.61 -12.93
N ARG A 229 10.82 -7.12 -14.02
CA ARG A 229 10.98 -7.92 -15.25
C ARG A 229 11.82 -9.17 -15.02
N ALA A 230 12.89 -9.08 -14.22
CA ALA A 230 13.71 -10.24 -13.88
C ALA A 230 12.94 -11.33 -13.11
N ARG A 231 11.83 -10.97 -12.45
CA ARG A 231 10.93 -11.89 -11.73
C ARG A 231 9.66 -12.25 -12.52
N GLY A 232 9.52 -11.79 -13.77
CA GLY A 232 8.30 -11.98 -14.58
C GLY A 232 7.06 -11.25 -14.03
N VAL A 233 7.25 -10.21 -13.22
CA VAL A 233 6.20 -9.37 -12.68
C VAL A 233 5.96 -8.20 -13.61
N CYS A 234 4.72 -8.01 -14.08
CA CYS A 234 4.33 -6.84 -14.86
C CYS A 234 4.33 -5.60 -13.98
N LEU A 235 5.15 -4.61 -14.29
CA LEU A 235 5.20 -3.36 -13.54
C LEU A 235 4.36 -2.28 -14.23
N ILE A 236 3.39 -1.76 -13.50
CA ILE A 236 2.49 -0.68 -13.91
C ILE A 236 2.95 0.60 -13.23
N GLY A 237 3.41 1.56 -14.00
CA GLY A 237 3.77 2.88 -13.50
C GLY A 237 2.52 3.72 -13.24
N ALA A 238 2.62 4.72 -12.37
CA ALA A 238 1.58 5.72 -12.18
C ALA A 238 2.20 7.12 -12.15
N THR A 239 1.54 8.09 -12.80
CA THR A 239 1.97 9.50 -12.78
C THR A 239 1.65 10.14 -11.44
N LEU A 240 2.50 11.09 -11.01
CA LEU A 240 2.31 11.87 -9.80
C LEU A 240 1.20 12.89 -10.00
N MET A 241 0.20 12.87 -9.12
CA MET A 241 -0.88 13.85 -9.11
C MET A 241 -0.37 15.25 -8.72
N PRO A 242 -1.10 16.31 -9.10
CA PRO A 242 -0.78 17.67 -8.69
C PRO A 242 -0.80 17.82 -7.17
N TYR A 243 0.16 18.59 -6.62
CA TYR A 243 0.23 18.88 -5.18
C TYR A 243 0.51 20.33 -4.82
N ALA A 244 0.33 21.26 -5.77
CA ALA A 244 0.51 22.69 -5.50
C ALA A 244 -0.50 23.27 -4.48
N GLY A 245 -1.53 22.49 -4.13
CA GLY A 245 -2.46 22.80 -3.05
C GLY A 245 -1.96 22.45 -1.66
N SER A 246 -0.89 21.66 -1.56
CA SER A 246 -0.39 21.12 -0.30
C SER A 246 0.16 22.20 0.64
N GLY A 247 -0.52 22.41 1.77
CA GLY A 247 0.02 23.23 2.85
C GLY A 247 1.24 22.62 3.55
N TYR A 248 1.39 21.31 3.45
CA TYR A 248 2.52 20.59 4.07
C TYR A 248 3.83 20.77 3.31
N TYR A 249 3.80 20.71 1.97
CA TYR A 249 4.99 20.89 1.14
C TYR A 249 5.17 22.33 0.64
N ALA A 250 4.08 23.06 0.48
CA ALA A 250 4.08 24.43 -0.05
C ALA A 250 4.93 24.58 -1.33
N PRO A 251 4.69 23.76 -2.37
CA PRO A 251 5.52 23.76 -3.57
C PRO A 251 5.40 25.06 -4.36
N GLY A 252 6.52 25.51 -4.93
CA GLY A 252 6.59 26.61 -5.88
C GLY A 252 6.44 26.16 -7.35
N PRO A 253 6.51 27.11 -8.29
CA PRO A 253 6.41 26.80 -9.73
C PRO A 253 7.48 25.82 -10.22
N GLU A 254 8.69 25.90 -9.67
CA GLU A 254 9.78 24.99 -10.05
C GLU A 254 9.48 23.53 -9.66
N ASN A 255 8.81 23.34 -8.52
CA ASN A 255 8.45 22.00 -8.04
C ASN A 255 7.36 21.37 -8.90
N GLU A 256 6.43 22.20 -9.39
CA GLU A 256 5.46 21.74 -10.38
C GLU A 256 6.15 21.41 -11.72
N ALA A 257 7.14 22.21 -12.15
CA ALA A 257 7.92 21.88 -13.34
C ALA A 257 8.66 20.55 -13.18
N ASP A 258 9.24 20.26 -12.01
CA ASP A 258 9.90 18.98 -11.72
C ASP A 258 8.92 17.80 -11.74
N ARG A 259 7.71 17.97 -11.16
CA ARG A 259 6.65 16.96 -11.23
C ARG A 259 6.25 16.68 -12.68
N GLN A 260 6.07 17.74 -13.48
CA GLN A 260 5.72 17.59 -14.89
C GLN A 260 6.83 16.90 -15.69
N ALA A 261 8.09 17.26 -15.45
CA ALA A 261 9.24 16.62 -16.09
C ALA A 261 9.31 15.13 -15.75
N LEU A 262 9.12 14.76 -14.47
CA LEU A 262 9.06 13.35 -14.06
C LEU A 262 7.88 12.62 -14.69
N ASN A 263 6.68 13.24 -14.71
CA ASN A 263 5.51 12.65 -15.34
C ASN A 263 5.67 12.47 -16.85
N ALA A 264 6.34 13.41 -17.53
CA ALA A 264 6.65 13.26 -18.95
C ALA A 264 7.52 12.02 -19.18
N TRP A 265 8.55 11.81 -18.36
CA TRP A 265 9.40 10.63 -18.43
C TRP A 265 8.63 9.34 -18.10
N LEU A 266 7.75 9.35 -17.09
CA LEU A 266 6.92 8.18 -16.73
C LEU A 266 5.98 7.77 -17.88
N ARG A 267 5.53 8.74 -18.70
CA ARG A 267 4.67 8.50 -19.88
C ARG A 267 5.40 7.95 -21.08
N GLU A 268 6.73 7.97 -21.10
CA GLU A 268 7.47 7.46 -22.24
C GLU A 268 7.20 5.96 -22.48
N PRO A 269 6.92 5.54 -23.70
CA PRO A 269 6.67 4.14 -24.03
C PRO A 269 7.83 3.24 -23.62
N GLY A 270 7.53 2.06 -23.10
CA GLY A 270 8.54 1.05 -22.73
C GLY A 270 9.17 1.23 -21.37
N ARG A 271 8.83 2.29 -20.62
CA ARG A 271 9.26 2.44 -19.21
C ARG A 271 8.63 1.39 -18.33
N PHE A 272 7.34 1.14 -18.54
CA PHE A 272 6.52 0.20 -17.77
C PHE A 272 5.70 -0.69 -18.72
N ASP A 273 5.15 -1.77 -18.20
CA ASP A 273 4.27 -2.66 -18.98
C ASP A 273 2.87 -2.06 -19.20
N ALA A 274 2.48 -1.11 -18.35
CA ALA A 274 1.32 -0.23 -18.48
C ALA A 274 1.51 1.04 -17.65
N LEU A 275 0.68 2.05 -17.89
CA LEU A 275 0.70 3.31 -17.17
C LEU A 275 -0.71 3.69 -16.69
N LEU A 276 -0.80 4.15 -15.44
CA LEU A 276 -1.98 4.80 -14.87
C LEU A 276 -1.74 6.32 -14.83
N ASP A 277 -2.40 7.06 -15.69
CA ASP A 277 -2.22 8.52 -15.73
C ASP A 277 -3.14 9.21 -14.72
N PHE A 278 -2.81 9.07 -13.43
CA PHE A 278 -3.55 9.70 -12.36
C PHE A 278 -3.43 11.23 -12.33
N ASP A 279 -2.35 11.78 -12.88
CA ASP A 279 -2.22 13.22 -13.12
C ASP A 279 -3.33 13.72 -14.07
N ALA A 280 -3.44 13.13 -15.25
CA ALA A 280 -4.49 13.50 -16.21
C ALA A 280 -5.90 13.24 -15.67
N LEU A 281 -6.07 12.18 -14.89
CA LEU A 281 -7.35 11.79 -14.31
C LEU A 281 -7.87 12.79 -13.27
N LEU A 282 -6.99 13.31 -12.39
CA LEU A 282 -7.41 14.02 -11.18
C LEU A 282 -7.09 15.51 -11.18
N ARG A 283 -6.23 16.00 -12.09
CA ARG A 283 -5.89 17.42 -12.15
C ARG A 283 -7.07 18.29 -12.56
N ASP A 284 -7.11 19.50 -12.05
CA ASP A 284 -8.05 20.54 -12.46
C ASP A 284 -7.65 21.08 -13.85
N PRO A 285 -8.50 20.98 -14.88
CA PRO A 285 -8.17 21.46 -16.22
C PRO A 285 -7.88 22.98 -16.26
N ALA A 286 -8.51 23.77 -15.39
CA ALA A 286 -8.31 25.21 -15.29
C ALA A 286 -7.05 25.58 -14.48
N ARG A 287 -6.63 24.70 -13.57
CA ARG A 287 -5.46 24.88 -12.69
C ARG A 287 -4.65 23.59 -12.62
N PRO A 288 -3.91 23.21 -13.68
CA PRO A 288 -3.30 21.85 -13.80
C PRO A 288 -2.31 21.47 -12.69
N ALA A 289 -1.82 22.44 -11.94
CA ALA A 289 -0.97 22.20 -10.76
C ALA A 289 -1.75 21.78 -9.51
N ARG A 290 -3.09 21.75 -9.57
CA ARG A 290 -3.98 21.38 -8.45
C ARG A 290 -4.91 20.23 -8.81
N LEU A 291 -5.33 19.51 -7.79
CA LEU A 291 -6.43 18.56 -7.91
C LEU A 291 -7.75 19.30 -8.14
N ARG A 292 -8.69 18.67 -8.85
CA ARG A 292 -10.08 19.17 -8.93
C ARG A 292 -10.71 19.13 -7.54
N ALA A 293 -11.52 20.13 -7.21
CA ALA A 293 -12.09 20.32 -5.88
C ALA A 293 -12.85 19.08 -5.36
N GLU A 294 -13.60 18.41 -6.23
CA GLU A 294 -14.41 17.24 -5.84
C GLU A 294 -13.59 15.97 -5.52
N VAL A 295 -12.33 15.94 -5.97
CA VAL A 295 -11.42 14.81 -5.72
C VAL A 295 -10.26 15.17 -4.79
N ASP A 296 -10.21 16.41 -4.31
CA ASP A 296 -9.17 16.92 -3.42
C ASP A 296 -9.57 16.72 -1.94
N ASN A 297 -8.62 16.30 -1.10
CA ASN A 297 -8.79 16.22 0.34
C ASN A 297 -8.04 17.37 1.06
N ASP A 298 -6.78 17.62 0.69
CA ASP A 298 -5.89 18.54 1.40
C ASP A 298 -4.84 19.19 0.49
N GLY A 299 -5.08 19.19 -0.81
CA GLY A 299 -4.17 19.72 -1.82
C GLY A 299 -3.00 18.80 -2.19
N LEU A 300 -2.96 17.58 -1.64
CA LEU A 300 -1.96 16.54 -1.91
C LEU A 300 -2.63 15.18 -2.10
N HIS A 301 -3.52 14.81 -1.19
CA HIS A 301 -4.14 13.49 -1.16
C HIS A 301 -5.52 13.53 -1.81
N PRO A 302 -5.92 12.49 -2.55
CA PRO A 302 -7.27 12.36 -3.05
C PRO A 302 -8.32 12.27 -1.93
N SER A 303 -9.50 12.81 -2.18
CA SER A 303 -10.70 12.53 -1.38
C SER A 303 -11.20 11.11 -1.62
N LEU A 304 -12.23 10.68 -0.88
CA LEU A 304 -12.88 9.38 -1.13
C LEU A 304 -13.43 9.27 -2.55
N ALA A 305 -13.88 10.38 -3.14
CA ALA A 305 -14.29 10.43 -4.55
C ALA A 305 -13.10 10.24 -5.50
N GLY A 306 -11.95 10.85 -5.17
CA GLY A 306 -10.71 10.66 -5.91
C GLY A 306 -10.22 9.22 -5.87
N TYR A 307 -10.23 8.58 -4.71
CA TYR A 307 -9.85 7.15 -4.60
C TYR A 307 -10.79 6.24 -5.41
N ARG A 308 -12.08 6.52 -5.43
CA ARG A 308 -13.02 5.79 -6.30
C ARG A 308 -12.73 6.01 -7.78
N ALA A 309 -12.42 7.24 -8.19
CA ALA A 309 -12.05 7.56 -9.57
C ALA A 309 -10.77 6.81 -9.99
N MET A 310 -9.74 6.76 -9.14
CA MET A 310 -8.51 5.99 -9.40
C MET A 310 -8.81 4.50 -9.63
N ALA A 311 -9.64 3.90 -8.78
CA ALA A 311 -10.05 2.50 -8.92
C ALA A 311 -10.88 2.25 -10.19
N ALA A 312 -11.76 3.18 -10.56
CA ALA A 312 -12.58 3.10 -11.77
C ALA A 312 -11.76 3.20 -13.06
N ALA A 313 -10.70 4.00 -13.04
CA ALA A 313 -9.81 4.20 -14.18
C ALA A 313 -8.80 3.06 -14.40
N PHE A 314 -8.65 2.13 -13.45
CA PHE A 314 -7.71 1.01 -13.61
C PHE A 314 -8.15 0.09 -14.76
N PRO A 315 -7.31 -0.15 -15.78
CA PRO A 315 -7.63 -0.99 -16.94
C PRO A 315 -7.54 -2.47 -16.54
N LEU A 316 -8.68 -3.14 -16.32
CA LEU A 316 -8.71 -4.52 -15.79
C LEU A 316 -8.07 -5.54 -16.73
N GLU A 317 -8.04 -5.28 -18.04
CA GLU A 317 -7.42 -6.12 -19.06
C GLU A 317 -5.90 -6.25 -18.89
N VAL A 318 -5.26 -5.32 -18.17
CA VAL A 318 -3.83 -5.42 -17.86
C VAL A 318 -3.54 -6.66 -17.03
N LEU A 319 -4.46 -7.07 -16.15
CA LEU A 319 -4.31 -8.25 -15.31
C LEU A 319 -4.41 -9.60 -16.09
N GLU A 320 -4.82 -9.55 -17.33
CA GLU A 320 -4.86 -10.73 -18.21
C GLU A 320 -3.52 -11.00 -18.89
N ARG A 321 -2.64 -10.00 -18.92
CA ARG A 321 -1.30 -10.12 -19.49
C ARG A 321 -0.40 -10.98 -18.61
N ARG A 322 0.63 -11.55 -19.24
CA ARG A 322 1.74 -12.21 -18.55
C ARG A 322 3.03 -11.55 -19.04
N CYS A 323 3.83 -11.07 -18.12
CA CYS A 323 5.14 -10.54 -18.44
C CYS A 323 6.16 -11.67 -18.38
N ALA A 324 6.95 -11.80 -19.43
CA ALA A 324 8.00 -12.79 -19.48
C ALA A 324 9.19 -12.33 -18.62
N THR A 325 9.87 -13.29 -18.00
CA THR A 325 11.19 -13.04 -17.42
C THR A 325 12.14 -12.61 -18.51
N ALA A 326 12.90 -11.53 -18.29
CA ALA A 326 14.01 -11.19 -19.19
C ALA A 326 15.00 -12.37 -19.21
N ARG A 327 15.31 -12.85 -20.41
CA ARG A 327 16.35 -13.86 -20.64
C ARG A 327 17.73 -13.23 -20.48
#